data_8d37912c3f013b3d8200c4c716797712
#
_entry.id   8d37912c3f013b3d8200c4c716797712
#
_cell.length_a   1.000
_cell.length_b   1.000
_cell.length_c   1.000
_cell.angle_alpha   90.00
_cell.angle_beta   90.00
_cell.angle_gamma   90.00
#
_symmetry.space_group_name_H-M   'P 1'
#
loop_
_entity.id
_entity.type
_entity.pdbx_description
1 polymer ?
#
loop_
_entity_poly.entity_id
_entity_poly.type
_entity_poly.pdbx_seq_one_letter_code
_entity_poly.pdbx_strand_id
1 'polypeptide(L)'
;MSNQVRTIIIFVVFLMAIWGASLISAEENSGSQADGEKAFSLGKYVEAEKIFHALLEKEPDNFITLKAQANTKIKLKKYDEAEKLLDKILAMPASTGRNILIYTEDESEPLEAELVDENVMAMDESENSDDAFSQFLKKDHEGPVPHYRVFLKKSGKMKLFLKSRTRLQYSGIPAATREKVEALKAKVMKKSISARQVKPEEELVAIPGGCFQMGSQLGDPDEQPVHKVCLSPFKMAKYEVRQKFFQTVMGYNPSQYVGGDLPVETVSWEGARDYCRKQGLRLPTEAEWEFAARGGTQEEYYWGQSMTGKEANFCDSTCVLNTRDPNLTDGFKNSAPVGSFPPNPFGLYDIAGNVSEWVQDWMAIDENYYVMSPEKDPRGPRSELYACSGANCVGSISITYKVYRGGGWNQAFSKMRSANRKAAHFQLKEDGTGFRCAGDQSP
;
A
#
# COMPACT_ATOMS: atom_id res chain seq x y z
N MET A 1 -56.60 27.28 0.61
CA MET A 1 -55.18 26.98 0.42
C MET A 1 -55.04 26.03 -0.77
N SER A 2 -54.38 26.47 -1.81
CA SER A 2 -54.28 25.75 -3.09
C SER A 2 -53.46 24.47 -2.94
N ASN A 3 -53.74 23.47 -3.78
CA ASN A 3 -53.02 22.21 -3.80
C ASN A 3 -51.48 22.39 -3.97
N GLN A 4 -51.03 23.48 -4.57
CA GLN A 4 -49.59 23.78 -4.70
C GLN A 4 -48.92 24.10 -3.34
N VAL A 5 -49.59 24.74 -2.41
CA VAL A 5 -49.05 25.04 -1.06
C VAL A 5 -48.93 23.78 -0.22
N ARG A 6 -49.84 22.80 -0.35
CA ARG A 6 -49.75 21.50 0.32
C ARG A 6 -48.56 20.67 -0.24
N THR A 7 -48.31 20.69 -1.53
CA THR A 7 -47.22 19.96 -2.15
C THR A 7 -45.85 20.51 -1.72
N ILE A 8 -45.72 21.85 -1.62
CA ILE A 8 -44.48 22.51 -1.16
C ILE A 8 -44.22 22.20 0.33
N ILE A 9 -45.22 22.21 1.16
CA ILE A 9 -45.08 21.90 2.61
C ILE A 9 -44.66 20.44 2.79
N ILE A 10 -45.23 19.48 2.04
CA ILE A 10 -44.84 18.08 2.10
C ILE A 10 -43.40 17.89 1.62
N PHE A 11 -42.96 18.61 0.59
CA PHE A 11 -41.58 18.53 0.08
C PHE A 11 -40.55 19.13 1.04
N VAL A 12 -40.88 20.24 1.71
CA VAL A 12 -39.98 20.84 2.71
C VAL A 12 -39.91 19.99 3.99
N VAL A 13 -41.00 19.38 4.44
CA VAL A 13 -40.99 18.44 5.57
C VAL A 13 -40.24 17.17 5.23
N PHE A 14 -40.33 16.67 3.96
CA PHE A 14 -39.57 15.50 3.54
C PHE A 14 -38.08 15.80 3.39
N LEU A 15 -37.71 17.01 2.92
CA LEU A 15 -36.30 17.47 2.87
C LEU A 15 -35.71 17.68 4.27
N MET A 16 -36.48 18.24 5.21
CA MET A 16 -36.05 18.40 6.61
C MET A 16 -35.90 17.04 7.30
N ALA A 17 -36.75 16.04 6.97
CA ALA A 17 -36.63 14.69 7.52
C ALA A 17 -35.40 13.96 6.95
N ILE A 18 -35.05 14.18 5.67
CA ILE A 18 -33.84 13.61 5.05
C ILE A 18 -32.57 14.30 5.60
N TRP A 19 -32.60 15.63 5.81
CA TRP A 19 -31.48 16.36 6.43
C TRP A 19 -31.34 16.07 7.93
N GLY A 20 -32.46 15.90 8.65
CA GLY A 20 -32.44 15.46 10.04
C GLY A 20 -31.94 14.03 10.20
N ALA A 21 -32.32 13.11 9.30
CA ALA A 21 -31.84 11.74 9.33
C ALA A 21 -30.35 11.63 8.94
N SER A 22 -29.84 12.50 8.02
CA SER A 22 -28.40 12.56 7.70
C SER A 22 -27.56 13.16 8.82
N LEU A 23 -28.10 14.09 9.61
CA LEU A 23 -27.42 14.64 10.80
C LEU A 23 -27.44 13.66 11.98
N ILE A 24 -28.52 12.91 12.16
CA ILE A 24 -28.63 11.90 13.23
C ILE A 24 -27.75 10.67 12.90
N SER A 25 -27.57 10.30 11.61
CA SER A 25 -26.68 9.18 11.22
C SER A 25 -25.19 9.53 11.26
N ALA A 26 -24.82 10.81 11.36
CA ALA A 26 -23.43 11.24 11.52
C ALA A 26 -22.98 11.28 13.00
N GLU A 27 -23.89 11.34 13.95
CA GLU A 27 -23.58 11.31 15.40
C GLU A 27 -23.48 9.90 15.99
N GLU A 28 -24.06 8.88 15.35
CA GLU A 28 -24.09 7.51 15.89
C GLU A 28 -22.86 6.65 15.62
N ASN A 29 -21.80 7.17 14.97
CA ASN A 29 -20.61 6.36 14.60
C ASN A 29 -19.27 6.91 15.10
N SER A 30 -19.24 7.74 16.13
CA SER A 30 -17.99 8.04 16.84
C SER A 30 -17.79 7.00 17.94
N GLY A 31 -17.11 5.92 17.63
CA GLY A 31 -16.74 4.90 18.60
C GLY A 31 -16.06 5.50 19.83
N SER A 32 -16.18 4.84 20.98
CA SER A 32 -15.51 5.23 22.21
C SER A 32 -14.01 4.94 22.17
N GLN A 33 -13.25 5.48 23.14
CA GLN A 33 -11.84 5.11 23.34
C GLN A 33 -11.67 3.59 23.46
N ALA A 34 -12.57 2.91 24.16
CA ALA A 34 -12.57 1.45 24.33
C ALA A 34 -12.78 0.70 23.01
N ASP A 35 -13.62 1.22 22.12
CA ASP A 35 -13.83 0.62 20.79
C ASP A 35 -12.58 0.73 19.92
N GLY A 36 -11.90 1.88 19.97
CA GLY A 36 -10.62 2.06 19.29
C GLY A 36 -9.53 1.10 19.80
N GLU A 37 -9.42 0.95 21.10
CA GLU A 37 -8.47 0.03 21.74
C GLU A 37 -8.82 -1.44 21.44
N LYS A 38 -10.09 -1.79 21.41
CA LYS A 38 -10.56 -3.12 20.99
C LYS A 38 -10.22 -3.40 19.51
N ALA A 39 -10.50 -2.46 18.62
CA ALA A 39 -10.12 -2.59 17.21
C ALA A 39 -8.60 -2.75 17.05
N PHE A 40 -7.80 -1.96 17.78
CA PHE A 40 -6.36 -2.06 17.79
C PHE A 40 -5.87 -3.43 18.28
N SER A 41 -6.40 -3.95 19.37
CA SER A 41 -6.02 -5.26 19.94
C SER A 41 -6.36 -6.43 19.01
N LEU A 42 -7.41 -6.29 18.20
CA LEU A 42 -7.81 -7.24 17.17
C LEU A 42 -7.01 -7.12 15.86
N GLY A 43 -6.02 -6.21 15.78
CA GLY A 43 -5.23 -5.98 14.58
C GLY A 43 -5.94 -5.16 13.48
N LYS A 44 -7.13 -4.63 13.75
CA LYS A 44 -7.93 -3.80 12.83
C LYS A 44 -7.46 -2.34 12.86
N TYR A 45 -6.21 -2.12 12.48
CA TYR A 45 -5.55 -0.81 12.67
C TYR A 45 -6.19 0.34 11.87
N VAL A 46 -6.75 0.06 10.68
CA VAL A 46 -7.45 1.08 9.89
C VAL A 46 -8.76 1.53 10.55
N GLU A 47 -9.48 0.59 11.19
CA GLU A 47 -10.68 0.87 11.97
C GLU A 47 -10.35 1.67 13.23
N ALA A 48 -9.33 1.23 13.99
CA ALA A 48 -8.82 1.94 15.15
C ALA A 48 -8.36 3.37 14.81
N GLU A 49 -7.68 3.56 13.66
CA GLU A 49 -7.25 4.87 13.18
C GLU A 49 -8.42 5.85 13.02
N LYS A 50 -9.51 5.40 12.39
CA LYS A 50 -10.71 6.22 12.18
C LYS A 50 -11.35 6.62 13.51
N ILE A 51 -11.49 5.68 14.45
CA ILE A 51 -12.09 5.94 15.77
C ILE A 51 -11.25 6.95 16.54
N PHE A 52 -9.94 6.74 16.68
CA PHE A 52 -9.08 7.67 17.41
C PHE A 52 -9.00 9.03 16.73
N HIS A 53 -9.05 9.10 15.41
CA HIS A 53 -9.08 10.37 14.67
C HIS A 53 -10.34 11.17 15.02
N ALA A 54 -11.53 10.55 14.98
CA ALA A 54 -12.80 11.18 15.33
C ALA A 54 -12.83 11.64 16.79
N LEU A 55 -12.18 10.91 17.70
CA LEU A 55 -12.06 11.32 19.10
C LEU A 55 -11.13 12.54 19.26
N LEU A 56 -10.04 12.61 18.50
CA LEU A 56 -9.11 13.74 18.50
C LEU A 56 -9.69 14.99 17.83
N GLU A 57 -10.65 14.87 16.93
CA GLU A 57 -11.41 16.03 16.42
C GLU A 57 -12.23 16.70 17.52
N LYS A 58 -12.77 15.91 18.46
CA LYS A 58 -13.53 16.42 19.63
C LYS A 58 -12.61 16.92 20.74
N GLU A 59 -11.51 16.21 20.97
CA GLU A 59 -10.55 16.47 22.06
C GLU A 59 -9.10 16.40 21.53
N PRO A 60 -8.63 17.48 20.88
CA PRO A 60 -7.33 17.47 20.19
C PRO A 60 -6.14 17.17 21.09
N ASP A 61 -6.23 17.48 22.38
CA ASP A 61 -5.13 17.39 23.34
C ASP A 61 -5.31 16.25 24.35
N ASN A 62 -6.22 15.29 24.05
CA ASN A 62 -6.37 14.12 24.90
C ASN A 62 -5.14 13.22 24.77
N PHE A 63 -4.31 13.19 25.83
CA PHE A 63 -3.06 12.44 25.86
C PHE A 63 -3.24 10.95 25.57
N ILE A 64 -4.28 10.30 26.14
CA ILE A 64 -4.53 8.87 25.97
C ILE A 64 -4.84 8.57 24.50
N THR A 65 -5.71 9.36 23.91
CA THR A 65 -6.10 9.22 22.49
C THR A 65 -4.94 9.54 21.55
N LEU A 66 -4.15 10.58 21.81
CA LEU A 66 -2.95 10.92 21.04
C LEU A 66 -1.94 9.76 21.04
N LYS A 67 -1.70 9.16 22.22
CA LYS A 67 -0.80 8.00 22.37
C LYS A 67 -1.33 6.77 21.61
N ALA A 68 -2.63 6.48 21.72
CA ALA A 68 -3.26 5.38 21.00
C ALA A 68 -3.18 5.58 19.48
N GLN A 69 -3.46 6.78 19.00
CA GLN A 69 -3.37 7.13 17.59
C GLN A 69 -1.92 7.03 17.07
N ALA A 70 -0.93 7.52 17.85
CA ALA A 70 0.49 7.39 17.48
C ALA A 70 0.89 5.92 17.33
N ASN A 71 0.52 5.05 18.27
CA ASN A 71 0.76 3.61 18.18
C ASN A 71 0.07 2.98 16.96
N THR A 72 -1.14 3.41 16.65
CA THR A 72 -1.89 2.94 15.46
C THR A 72 -1.18 3.35 14.17
N LYS A 73 -0.72 4.60 14.07
CA LYS A 73 0.09 5.09 12.94
C LYS A 73 1.39 4.30 12.78
N ILE A 74 2.06 3.94 13.88
CA ILE A 74 3.26 3.09 13.85
C ILE A 74 2.95 1.71 13.27
N LYS A 75 1.83 1.09 13.66
CA LYS A 75 1.40 -0.21 13.13
C LYS A 75 1.04 -0.15 11.65
N LEU A 76 0.49 0.97 11.20
CA LEU A 76 0.20 1.27 9.79
C LEU A 76 1.43 1.76 9.00
N LYS A 77 2.62 1.81 9.62
CA LYS A 77 3.87 2.32 9.04
C LYS A 77 3.82 3.80 8.60
N LYS A 78 2.87 4.58 9.09
CA LYS A 78 2.72 6.02 8.86
C LYS A 78 3.60 6.80 9.84
N TYR A 79 4.93 6.63 9.72
CA TYR A 79 5.90 7.11 10.73
C TYR A 79 5.93 8.63 10.87
N ASP A 80 5.81 9.38 9.77
CA ASP A 80 5.80 10.86 9.80
C ASP A 80 4.57 11.42 10.54
N GLU A 81 3.42 10.75 10.40
CA GLU A 81 2.20 11.11 11.13
C GLU A 81 2.32 10.72 12.62
N ALA A 82 2.92 9.56 12.89
CA ALA A 82 3.20 9.13 14.26
C ALA A 82 4.17 10.09 14.96
N GLU A 83 5.23 10.54 14.29
CA GLU A 83 6.20 11.51 14.81
C GLU A 83 5.52 12.82 15.22
N LYS A 84 4.66 13.39 14.37
CA LYS A 84 3.89 14.61 14.68
C LYS A 84 3.01 14.46 15.92
N LEU A 85 2.37 13.30 16.11
CA LEU A 85 1.55 13.02 17.29
C LEU A 85 2.42 12.91 18.55
N LEU A 86 3.59 12.27 18.45
CA LEU A 86 4.53 12.16 19.57
C LEU A 86 5.13 13.54 19.94
N ASP A 87 5.39 14.40 18.95
CA ASP A 87 5.81 15.79 19.19
C ASP A 87 4.74 16.58 19.93
N LYS A 88 3.49 16.44 19.50
CA LYS A 88 2.36 17.07 20.17
C LYS A 88 2.24 16.63 21.63
N ILE A 89 2.43 15.33 21.89
CA ILE A 89 2.47 14.80 23.26
C ILE A 89 3.63 15.43 24.06
N LEU A 90 4.85 15.49 23.50
CA LEU A 90 6.01 16.02 24.17
C LEU A 90 5.95 17.54 24.43
N ALA A 91 5.17 18.26 23.63
CA ALA A 91 4.90 19.68 23.84
C ALA A 91 3.97 19.97 25.03
N MET A 92 3.24 18.97 25.53
CA MET A 92 2.39 19.13 26.70
C MET A 92 3.23 19.43 27.95
N PRO A 93 2.72 20.21 28.92
CA PRO A 93 3.45 20.50 30.14
C PRO A 93 3.82 19.23 30.92
N ALA A 94 4.96 19.23 31.57
CA ALA A 94 5.33 18.17 32.49
C ALA A 94 4.41 18.23 33.72
N SER A 95 3.85 17.09 34.12
CA SER A 95 3.11 17.00 35.38
C SER A 95 3.90 16.18 36.41
N THR A 96 3.59 16.38 37.67
CA THR A 96 4.12 15.54 38.76
C THR A 96 3.57 14.11 38.71
N GLY A 97 2.81 13.79 37.68
CA GLY A 97 2.56 12.43 37.20
C GLY A 97 1.30 11.77 37.71
N ARG A 98 0.57 12.39 38.64
CA ARG A 98 -0.59 11.71 39.23
C ARG A 98 -1.87 12.52 39.20
N ASN A 99 -1.82 13.82 38.91
CA ASN A 99 -3.03 14.65 38.85
C ASN A 99 -3.81 14.41 37.58
N ILE A 100 -5.04 14.00 37.70
CA ILE A 100 -5.98 13.71 36.62
C ILE A 100 -7.35 14.38 36.87
N LEU A 101 -8.05 14.60 35.77
CA LEU A 101 -9.50 14.87 35.82
C LEU A 101 -10.21 13.58 35.39
N ILE A 102 -11.20 13.19 36.18
CA ILE A 102 -12.03 12.00 35.95
C ILE A 102 -13.38 12.47 35.47
N TYR A 103 -13.79 11.99 34.31
CA TYR A 103 -15.14 12.18 33.76
C TYR A 103 -15.87 10.85 33.85
N THR A 104 -17.02 10.85 34.49
CA THR A 104 -17.92 9.71 34.57
C THR A 104 -19.28 10.08 33.97
N GLU A 105 -20.08 9.08 33.64
CA GLU A 105 -21.41 9.29 33.05
C GLU A 105 -22.38 9.97 34.06
N ASP A 106 -22.11 9.84 35.35
CA ASP A 106 -23.01 10.29 36.43
C ASP A 106 -22.66 11.68 36.99
N GLU A 107 -21.52 12.28 36.61
CA GLU A 107 -21.05 13.54 37.16
C GLU A 107 -21.06 14.65 36.10
N SER A 108 -21.72 15.77 36.39
CA SER A 108 -21.79 16.93 35.47
C SER A 108 -20.49 17.70 35.34
N GLU A 109 -19.57 17.57 36.31
CA GLU A 109 -18.24 18.18 36.32
C GLU A 109 -17.17 17.12 36.57
N PRO A 110 -15.97 17.27 35.97
CA PRO A 110 -14.89 16.32 36.20
C PRO A 110 -14.38 16.35 37.63
N LEU A 111 -14.05 15.18 38.18
CA LEU A 111 -13.46 15.03 39.51
C LEU A 111 -11.95 15.19 39.45
N GLU A 112 -11.39 16.08 40.31
CA GLU A 112 -9.94 16.16 40.49
C GLU A 112 -9.45 14.99 41.35
N ALA A 113 -8.49 14.24 40.83
CA ALA A 113 -7.97 13.06 41.51
C ALA A 113 -6.47 12.86 41.26
N GLU A 114 -5.88 11.98 42.04
CA GLU A 114 -4.53 11.45 41.83
C GLU A 114 -4.68 9.98 41.44
N LEU A 115 -4.13 9.60 40.25
CA LEU A 115 -4.13 8.24 39.80
C LEU A 115 -3.08 7.44 40.58
N VAL A 116 -3.52 6.41 41.29
CA VAL A 116 -2.67 5.52 42.11
C VAL A 116 -2.28 4.27 41.33
N ASP A 117 -3.22 3.65 40.64
CA ASP A 117 -2.99 2.45 39.85
C ASP A 117 -3.91 2.42 38.62
N GLU A 118 -3.34 2.14 37.46
CA GLU A 118 -4.07 2.05 36.20
C GLU A 118 -4.61 0.64 35.89
N ASN A 119 -4.15 -0.39 36.59
CA ASN A 119 -4.40 -1.78 36.21
C ASN A 119 -4.92 -2.64 37.35
N VAL A 120 -5.89 -2.14 38.10
CA VAL A 120 -6.55 -2.91 39.14
C VAL A 120 -7.60 -3.82 38.52
N MET A 121 -7.46 -5.11 38.72
CA MET A 121 -8.50 -6.10 38.43
C MET A 121 -9.28 -6.35 39.72
N ALA A 122 -10.52 -5.95 39.76
CA ALA A 122 -11.37 -6.13 40.93
C ALA A 122 -12.66 -6.88 40.59
N MET A 123 -13.05 -7.78 41.49
CA MET A 123 -14.33 -8.51 41.42
C MET A 123 -15.49 -7.68 41.92
N ASP A 124 -15.21 -6.69 42.76
CA ASP A 124 -16.21 -5.89 43.42
C ASP A 124 -15.66 -4.55 43.92
N GLU A 125 -16.47 -3.52 43.92
CA GLU A 125 -16.17 -2.20 44.52
C GLU A 125 -16.31 -2.18 46.04
N SER A 126 -16.26 -3.31 46.73
CA SER A 126 -16.71 -3.55 48.08
C SER A 126 -15.96 -2.82 49.21
N GLU A 127 -15.03 -1.89 48.90
CA GLU A 127 -14.41 -1.10 49.99
C GLU A 127 -15.19 0.16 50.39
N ASN A 128 -16.26 0.56 49.71
CA ASN A 128 -17.18 1.63 50.17
C ASN A 128 -18.34 1.86 49.21
N SER A 129 -19.42 1.12 49.26
CA SER A 129 -20.65 1.71 48.76
C SER A 129 -21.92 0.91 49.07
N ASP A 130 -22.86 1.61 49.70
CA ASP A 130 -24.29 1.31 49.74
C ASP A 130 -25.00 1.90 48.49
N ASP A 131 -24.37 1.97 47.31
CA ASP A 131 -25.00 2.61 46.18
C ASP A 131 -25.57 1.60 45.15
N ALA A 132 -26.64 2.02 44.46
CA ALA A 132 -27.37 1.23 43.47
C ALA A 132 -26.49 0.75 42.27
N PHE A 133 -25.34 1.36 42.07
CA PHE A 133 -24.43 1.07 40.98
C PHE A 133 -23.58 -0.21 41.24
N SER A 134 -23.14 -0.39 42.49
CA SER A 134 -22.49 -1.63 42.91
C SER A 134 -23.39 -2.86 42.80
N GLN A 135 -24.73 -2.64 43.02
CA GLN A 135 -25.71 -3.71 42.81
C GLN A 135 -25.99 -4.02 41.35
N PHE A 136 -25.83 -3.06 40.44
CA PHE A 136 -25.99 -3.23 39.01
C PHE A 136 -24.82 -4.03 38.39
N LEU A 137 -23.57 -3.76 38.81
CA LEU A 137 -22.39 -4.46 38.33
C LEU A 137 -22.37 -5.95 38.72
N LYS A 138 -22.98 -6.30 39.86
CA LYS A 138 -23.08 -7.71 40.31
C LYS A 138 -23.94 -8.58 39.42
N LYS A 139 -24.74 -7.99 38.54
CA LYS A 139 -25.74 -8.71 37.72
C LYS A 139 -25.21 -9.19 36.35
N ASP A 140 -24.18 -8.53 35.78
CA ASP A 140 -23.85 -8.70 34.39
C ASP A 140 -22.42 -9.19 34.07
N HIS A 141 -21.55 -9.40 35.09
CA HIS A 141 -20.16 -9.80 34.83
C HIS A 141 -19.70 -10.95 35.74
N GLU A 142 -19.40 -12.09 35.14
CA GLU A 142 -18.74 -13.24 35.79
C GLU A 142 -17.21 -13.07 35.74
N GLY A 143 -16.63 -12.29 36.66
CA GLY A 143 -15.18 -12.20 36.80
C GLY A 143 -14.62 -10.80 37.02
N PRO A 144 -13.31 -10.67 37.33
CA PRO A 144 -12.70 -9.39 37.60
C PRO A 144 -12.70 -8.49 36.38
N VAL A 145 -13.12 -7.24 36.57
CA VAL A 145 -13.13 -6.21 35.50
C VAL A 145 -12.06 -5.15 35.76
N PRO A 146 -11.49 -4.54 34.71
CA PRO A 146 -10.44 -3.55 34.86
C PRO A 146 -10.96 -2.21 35.42
N HIS A 147 -10.30 -1.72 36.47
CA HIS A 147 -10.60 -0.46 37.15
C HIS A 147 -9.37 0.45 37.22
N TYR A 148 -9.64 1.76 37.44
CA TYR A 148 -8.67 2.74 37.91
C TYR A 148 -8.78 2.89 39.42
N ARG A 149 -7.63 2.84 40.14
CA ARG A 149 -7.59 3.20 41.56
C ARG A 149 -7.09 4.63 41.68
N VAL A 150 -7.89 5.49 42.27
CA VAL A 150 -7.62 6.92 42.37
C VAL A 150 -7.86 7.47 43.77
N PHE A 151 -7.11 8.52 44.13
CA PHE A 151 -7.31 9.30 45.34
C PHE A 151 -8.03 10.60 44.96
N LEU A 152 -9.29 10.75 45.44
CA LEU A 152 -10.10 11.94 45.16
C LEU A 152 -9.63 13.10 46.04
N LYS A 153 -9.13 14.18 45.45
CA LYS A 153 -8.59 15.34 46.18
C LYS A 153 -9.64 16.02 47.07
N LYS A 154 -10.89 16.19 46.61
CA LYS A 154 -11.96 16.85 47.32
C LYS A 154 -12.42 16.08 48.55
N SER A 155 -12.48 14.76 48.49
CA SER A 155 -12.99 13.91 49.56
C SER A 155 -11.92 13.30 50.46
N GLY A 156 -10.67 13.26 49.98
CA GLY A 156 -9.55 12.59 50.64
C GLY A 156 -9.68 11.06 50.69
N LYS A 157 -10.49 10.47 49.81
CA LYS A 157 -10.78 9.03 49.79
C LYS A 157 -10.21 8.33 48.55
N MET A 158 -9.84 7.08 48.73
CA MET A 158 -9.54 6.17 47.62
C MET A 158 -10.84 5.68 47.00
N LYS A 159 -10.89 5.60 45.67
CA LYS A 159 -12.04 5.07 44.94
C LYS A 159 -11.55 4.27 43.71
N LEU A 160 -12.33 3.23 43.38
CA LEU A 160 -12.16 2.49 42.12
C LEU A 160 -13.15 3.01 41.08
N PHE A 161 -12.71 3.17 39.84
CA PHE A 161 -13.54 3.57 38.73
C PHE A 161 -13.40 2.56 37.59
N LEU A 162 -14.53 2.08 37.08
CA LEU A 162 -14.59 1.14 35.98
C LEU A 162 -14.02 1.75 34.69
N LYS A 163 -13.02 1.13 34.09
CA LYS A 163 -12.36 1.65 32.88
C LYS A 163 -13.29 1.88 31.71
N SER A 164 -14.29 1.04 31.53
CA SER A 164 -15.26 1.13 30.42
C SER A 164 -16.17 2.36 30.48
N ARG A 165 -16.33 3.00 31.67
CA ARG A 165 -17.21 4.14 31.91
C ARG A 165 -16.49 5.40 32.40
N THR A 166 -15.18 5.37 32.44
CA THR A 166 -14.37 6.44 33.00
C THR A 166 -13.41 6.98 32.00
N ARG A 167 -13.48 8.28 31.73
CA ARG A 167 -12.52 9.01 30.95
C ARG A 167 -11.54 9.75 31.83
N LEU A 168 -10.23 9.56 31.61
CA LEU A 168 -9.19 10.27 32.32
C LEU A 168 -8.60 11.35 31.44
N GLN A 169 -8.43 12.55 32.00
CA GLN A 169 -7.65 13.61 31.37
C GLN A 169 -6.50 13.99 32.30
N TYR A 170 -5.27 13.86 31.79
CA TYR A 170 -4.09 14.24 32.54
C TYR A 170 -3.87 15.75 32.46
N SER A 171 -3.51 16.38 33.59
CA SER A 171 -3.11 17.80 33.61
C SER A 171 -1.75 18.08 32.97
N GLY A 172 -1.09 17.04 32.48
CA GLY A 172 0.20 17.06 31.79
C GLY A 172 0.77 15.64 31.70
N ILE A 173 2.00 15.50 31.18
CA ILE A 173 2.63 14.20 30.99
C ILE A 173 3.53 13.86 32.19
N PRO A 174 3.32 12.68 32.84
CA PRO A 174 4.23 12.17 33.86
C PRO A 174 5.66 12.01 33.33
N ALA A 175 6.67 12.32 34.15
CA ALA A 175 8.09 12.26 33.77
C ALA A 175 8.48 10.88 33.22
N ALA A 176 8.09 9.79 33.88
CA ALA A 176 8.33 8.43 33.42
C ALA A 176 7.62 8.10 32.10
N THR A 177 6.48 8.74 31.82
CA THR A 177 5.77 8.61 30.54
C THR A 177 6.44 9.42 29.45
N ARG A 178 6.92 10.63 29.78
CA ARG A 178 7.69 11.47 28.86
C ARG A 178 8.92 10.73 28.34
N GLU A 179 9.71 10.12 29.24
CA GLU A 179 10.88 9.31 28.88
C GLU A 179 10.52 8.16 27.91
N LYS A 180 9.40 7.45 28.17
CA LYS A 180 8.89 6.38 27.28
C LYS A 180 8.48 6.93 25.92
N VAL A 181 7.85 8.11 25.86
CA VAL A 181 7.44 8.75 24.62
C VAL A 181 8.65 9.24 23.83
N GLU A 182 9.66 9.81 24.50
CA GLU A 182 10.93 10.19 23.87
C GLU A 182 11.67 8.98 23.29
N ALA A 183 11.76 7.88 24.02
CA ALA A 183 12.32 6.63 23.53
C ALA A 183 11.53 6.05 22.34
N LEU A 184 10.20 6.14 22.37
CA LEU A 184 9.36 5.73 21.25
C LEU A 184 9.57 6.65 20.05
N LYS A 185 9.62 7.96 20.25
CA LYS A 185 9.91 8.94 19.19
C LYS A 185 11.26 8.65 18.53
N ALA A 186 12.31 8.41 19.31
CA ALA A 186 13.63 8.05 18.77
C ALA A 186 13.58 6.80 17.89
N LYS A 187 12.80 5.76 18.30
CA LYS A 187 12.60 4.56 17.49
C LYS A 187 11.81 4.86 16.20
N VAL A 188 10.78 5.69 16.28
CA VAL A 188 9.96 6.10 15.13
C VAL A 188 10.80 6.93 14.16
N MET A 189 11.57 7.91 14.65
CA MET A 189 12.49 8.70 13.85
C MET A 189 13.53 7.83 13.13
N LYS A 190 14.13 6.87 13.83
CA LYS A 190 15.08 5.93 13.20
C LYS A 190 14.41 5.14 12.07
N LYS A 191 13.15 4.70 12.24
CA LYS A 191 12.39 4.02 11.19
C LYS A 191 11.95 4.96 10.08
N SER A 192 11.54 6.19 10.41
CA SER A 192 11.19 7.23 9.44
C SER A 192 12.41 7.62 8.60
N ILE A 193 13.56 7.87 9.24
CA ILE A 193 14.83 8.16 8.56
C ILE A 193 15.22 6.96 7.68
N SER A 194 15.14 5.74 8.19
CA SER A 194 15.39 4.53 7.40
C SER A 194 14.41 4.39 6.24
N ALA A 195 13.14 4.72 6.43
CA ALA A 195 12.13 4.73 5.37
C ALA A 195 12.32 5.91 4.38
N ARG A 196 12.84 7.06 4.84
CA ARG A 196 13.18 8.22 3.99
C ARG A 196 14.51 8.02 3.27
N GLN A 197 15.50 7.35 3.90
CA GLN A 197 16.79 7.03 3.28
C GLN A 197 16.68 5.87 2.28
N VAL A 198 15.64 5.06 2.40
CA VAL A 198 15.20 4.09 1.41
C VAL A 198 13.92 4.65 0.75
N LYS A 199 13.97 5.88 0.18
CA LYS A 199 13.50 5.99 -1.18
C LYS A 199 14.54 5.18 -1.96
N PRO A 200 14.21 4.04 -2.52
CA PRO A 200 14.96 3.57 -3.64
C PRO A 200 14.80 4.70 -4.66
N GLU A 201 15.79 5.57 -4.78
CA GLU A 201 15.92 6.29 -6.04
C GLU A 201 16.16 5.18 -7.02
N GLU A 202 15.06 4.72 -7.60
CA GLU A 202 15.12 3.93 -8.82
C GLU A 202 16.00 4.79 -9.72
N GLU A 203 17.23 4.32 -10.02
CA GLU A 203 18.10 5.02 -10.94
C GLU A 203 17.34 5.09 -12.26
N LEU A 204 16.77 6.24 -12.56
CA LEU A 204 15.97 6.44 -13.75
C LEU A 204 16.88 6.88 -14.89
N VAL A 205 16.85 6.16 -15.98
CA VAL A 205 17.50 6.52 -17.23
C VAL A 205 16.52 7.37 -18.05
N ALA A 206 16.99 8.52 -18.55
CA ALA A 206 16.24 9.32 -19.51
C ALA A 206 16.24 8.63 -20.86
N ILE A 207 15.07 8.24 -21.34
CA ILE A 207 14.89 7.65 -22.67
C ILE A 207 14.50 8.76 -23.64
N PRO A 208 15.27 9.01 -24.68
CA PRO A 208 14.93 10.02 -25.68
C PRO A 208 13.68 9.57 -26.42
N GLY A 209 12.75 10.48 -26.65
CA GLY A 209 11.63 10.18 -27.53
C GLY A 209 12.12 9.85 -28.95
N GLY A 210 11.24 9.25 -29.74
CA GLY A 210 11.60 8.88 -31.11
C GLY A 210 10.60 7.95 -31.74
N CYS A 211 10.80 7.67 -33.04
CA CYS A 211 9.94 6.73 -33.75
C CYS A 211 10.71 5.43 -34.05
N PHE A 212 10.01 4.30 -33.99
CA PHE A 212 10.55 2.98 -34.29
C PHE A 212 9.50 2.08 -34.97
N GLN A 213 9.93 0.96 -35.48
CA GLN A 213 9.05 -0.10 -35.98
C GLN A 213 8.79 -1.08 -34.83
N MET A 214 7.58 -1.05 -34.25
CA MET A 214 7.15 -1.94 -33.19
C MET A 214 6.68 -3.28 -33.77
N GLY A 215 7.04 -4.37 -33.09
CA GLY A 215 6.69 -5.72 -33.51
C GLY A 215 7.78 -6.42 -34.31
N SER A 216 7.50 -7.63 -34.84
CA SER A 216 8.40 -8.44 -35.64
C SER A 216 7.63 -9.29 -36.65
N GLN A 217 8.21 -9.49 -37.83
CA GLN A 217 7.70 -10.45 -38.83
C GLN A 217 8.27 -11.87 -38.61
N LEU A 218 9.29 -12.00 -37.75
CA LEU A 218 10.00 -13.25 -37.50
C LEU A 218 9.50 -13.96 -36.25
N GLY A 219 8.65 -13.29 -35.45
CA GLY A 219 8.17 -13.77 -34.19
C GLY A 219 6.80 -14.44 -34.20
N ASP A 220 6.16 -14.47 -33.05
CA ASP A 220 4.83 -15.01 -32.88
C ASP A 220 3.78 -14.13 -33.61
N PRO A 221 2.62 -14.66 -34.03
CA PRO A 221 1.60 -13.91 -34.80
C PRO A 221 1.11 -12.64 -34.10
N ASP A 222 1.12 -12.61 -32.78
CA ASP A 222 0.69 -11.48 -31.97
C ASP A 222 1.72 -10.32 -31.94
N GLU A 223 2.89 -10.51 -32.53
CA GLU A 223 3.90 -9.48 -32.77
C GLU A 223 3.66 -8.70 -34.08
N GLN A 224 2.63 -9.03 -34.81
CA GLN A 224 2.32 -8.50 -36.15
C GLN A 224 1.00 -7.68 -36.15
N PRO A 225 0.87 -6.74 -37.11
CA PRO A 225 1.86 -6.30 -38.07
C PRO A 225 2.93 -5.42 -37.44
N VAL A 226 4.13 -5.42 -38.06
CA VAL A 226 5.12 -4.38 -37.75
C VAL A 226 4.53 -3.02 -38.12
N HIS A 227 4.56 -2.07 -37.22
CA HIS A 227 3.96 -0.75 -37.42
C HIS A 227 4.81 0.36 -36.79
N LYS A 228 4.65 1.56 -37.33
CA LYS A 228 5.39 2.72 -36.83
C LYS A 228 4.77 3.24 -35.54
N VAL A 229 5.61 3.42 -34.51
CA VAL A 229 5.26 4.05 -33.24
C VAL A 229 6.24 5.17 -32.93
N CYS A 230 5.71 6.31 -32.48
CA CYS A 230 6.49 7.47 -32.06
C CYS A 230 6.17 7.79 -30.60
N LEU A 231 7.20 7.87 -29.76
CA LEU A 231 7.07 8.10 -28.32
C LEU A 231 7.63 9.46 -27.92
N SER A 232 6.94 10.11 -27.02
CA SER A 232 7.46 11.26 -26.28
C SER A 232 8.60 10.83 -25.36
N PRO A 233 9.56 11.71 -24.99
CA PRO A 233 10.59 11.38 -24.03
C PRO A 233 10.01 10.94 -22.68
N PHE A 234 10.61 9.92 -22.06
CA PHE A 234 10.18 9.39 -20.77
C PHE A 234 11.39 8.95 -19.94
N LYS A 235 11.17 8.48 -18.72
CA LYS A 235 12.19 7.90 -17.85
C LYS A 235 11.84 6.43 -17.61
N MET A 236 12.85 5.59 -17.49
CA MET A 236 12.69 4.17 -17.16
C MET A 236 13.70 3.75 -16.11
N ALA A 237 13.29 2.92 -15.16
CA ALA A 237 14.18 2.37 -14.16
C ALA A 237 15.31 1.57 -14.82
N LYS A 238 16.54 1.89 -14.42
CA LYS A 238 17.78 1.28 -14.95
C LYS A 238 17.80 -0.23 -14.77
N TYR A 239 17.23 -0.71 -13.68
CA TYR A 239 17.16 -2.10 -13.26
C TYR A 239 15.70 -2.53 -13.05
N GLU A 240 15.49 -3.84 -13.02
CA GLU A 240 14.30 -4.45 -12.45
C GLU A 240 14.19 -4.06 -10.96
N VAL A 241 12.97 -4.01 -10.41
CA VAL A 241 12.75 -3.67 -9.01
C VAL A 241 13.34 -4.74 -8.09
N ARG A 242 14.28 -4.36 -7.23
CA ARG A 242 14.91 -5.27 -6.26
C ARG A 242 13.98 -5.64 -5.13
N GLN A 243 14.10 -6.87 -4.64
CA GLN A 243 13.29 -7.40 -3.52
C GLN A 243 13.40 -6.53 -2.26
N LYS A 244 14.61 -6.07 -1.90
CA LYS A 244 14.80 -5.18 -0.73
C LYS A 244 14.01 -3.88 -0.82
N PHE A 245 13.86 -3.33 -2.03
CA PHE A 245 13.10 -2.11 -2.26
C PHE A 245 11.60 -2.40 -2.27
N PHE A 246 11.18 -3.47 -2.95
CA PHE A 246 9.78 -3.88 -2.92
C PHE A 246 9.30 -4.15 -1.50
N GLN A 247 10.07 -4.90 -0.70
CA GLN A 247 9.73 -5.19 0.68
C GLN A 247 9.66 -3.93 1.54
N THR A 248 10.55 -2.97 1.32
CA THR A 248 10.53 -1.69 2.05
C THR A 248 9.27 -0.88 1.76
N VAL A 249 8.87 -0.80 0.49
CA VAL A 249 7.73 0.01 0.04
C VAL A 249 6.39 -0.67 0.29
N MET A 250 6.31 -1.98 0.04
CA MET A 250 5.07 -2.75 0.10
C MET A 250 4.86 -3.45 1.45
N GLY A 251 5.95 -3.67 2.20
CA GLY A 251 5.91 -4.30 3.51
C GLY A 251 5.96 -5.82 3.51
N TYR A 252 6.07 -6.44 2.35
CA TYR A 252 6.22 -7.89 2.16
C TYR A 252 7.10 -8.17 0.95
N ASN A 253 7.64 -9.39 0.86
CA ASN A 253 8.36 -9.90 -0.32
C ASN A 253 7.59 -11.12 -0.85
N PRO A 254 7.03 -11.09 -2.09
CA PRO A 254 6.31 -12.22 -2.65
C PRO A 254 7.21 -13.29 -3.27
N SER A 255 8.50 -12.96 -3.48
CA SER A 255 9.43 -13.73 -4.30
C SER A 255 9.68 -15.13 -3.76
N GLN A 256 9.76 -16.10 -4.65
CA GLN A 256 10.08 -17.49 -4.34
C GLN A 256 11.57 -17.64 -4.03
N TYR A 257 12.44 -16.99 -4.80
CA TYR A 257 13.90 -17.01 -4.59
C TYR A 257 14.32 -15.76 -3.84
N VAL A 258 14.71 -15.89 -2.58
CA VAL A 258 14.92 -14.75 -1.69
C VAL A 258 16.35 -14.23 -1.75
N GLY A 259 16.51 -12.94 -2.03
CA GLY A 259 17.79 -12.22 -2.01
C GLY A 259 17.58 -10.73 -2.23
N GLY A 260 18.17 -9.88 -1.37
CA GLY A 260 17.90 -8.44 -1.37
C GLY A 260 18.17 -7.73 -2.69
N ASP A 261 19.20 -8.16 -3.42
CA ASP A 261 19.61 -7.61 -4.72
C ASP A 261 19.06 -8.39 -5.94
N LEU A 262 18.32 -9.46 -5.70
CA LEU A 262 17.55 -10.14 -6.74
C LEU A 262 16.36 -9.29 -7.16
N PRO A 263 15.86 -9.42 -8.42
CA PRO A 263 14.61 -8.81 -8.84
C PRO A 263 13.45 -9.38 -8.02
N VAL A 264 12.45 -8.57 -7.71
CA VAL A 264 11.20 -9.08 -7.17
C VAL A 264 10.46 -9.87 -8.26
N GLU A 265 10.02 -11.08 -7.92
CA GLU A 265 9.24 -11.95 -8.80
C GLU A 265 8.04 -12.54 -8.05
N THR A 266 7.21 -13.36 -8.70
CA THR A 266 5.97 -13.87 -8.13
C THR A 266 5.03 -12.74 -7.69
N VAL A 267 5.11 -11.62 -8.37
CA VAL A 267 4.32 -10.41 -8.12
C VAL A 267 3.20 -10.28 -9.16
N SER A 268 1.96 -10.00 -8.69
CA SER A 268 0.85 -9.72 -9.61
C SER A 268 1.03 -8.35 -10.27
N TRP A 269 0.38 -8.15 -11.41
CA TRP A 269 0.37 -6.86 -12.09
C TRP A 269 -0.11 -5.72 -11.17
N GLU A 270 -1.12 -5.98 -10.33
CA GLU A 270 -1.61 -4.99 -9.36
C GLU A 270 -0.54 -4.64 -8.33
N GLY A 271 0.20 -5.63 -7.82
CA GLY A 271 1.31 -5.39 -6.90
C GLY A 271 2.43 -4.57 -7.53
N ALA A 272 2.78 -4.86 -8.79
CA ALA A 272 3.75 -4.11 -9.57
C ALA A 272 3.31 -2.65 -9.81
N ARG A 273 2.08 -2.45 -10.28
CA ARG A 273 1.47 -1.12 -10.46
C ARG A 273 1.47 -0.31 -9.16
N ASP A 274 1.05 -0.92 -8.06
CA ASP A 274 0.90 -0.23 -6.79
C ASP A 274 2.26 0.14 -6.18
N TYR A 275 3.29 -0.67 -6.41
CA TYR A 275 4.67 -0.31 -6.07
C TYR A 275 5.10 0.94 -6.84
N CYS A 276 5.03 0.92 -8.18
CA CYS A 276 5.44 2.07 -8.99
C CYS A 276 4.67 3.34 -8.59
N ARG A 277 3.35 3.26 -8.36
CA ARG A 277 2.54 4.40 -7.90
C ARG A 277 2.99 4.96 -6.56
N LYS A 278 3.36 4.11 -5.61
CA LYS A 278 3.90 4.56 -4.32
C LYS A 278 5.24 5.27 -4.44
N GLN A 279 5.99 5.01 -5.52
CA GLN A 279 7.23 5.71 -5.85
C GLN A 279 7.00 6.99 -6.68
N GLY A 280 5.73 7.34 -6.99
CA GLY A 280 5.42 8.45 -7.88
C GLY A 280 5.70 8.14 -9.36
N LEU A 281 5.80 6.85 -9.69
CA LEU A 281 6.07 6.30 -11.01
C LEU A 281 4.87 5.50 -11.51
N ARG A 282 5.00 4.88 -12.67
CA ARG A 282 4.03 3.98 -13.29
C ARG A 282 4.74 2.77 -13.93
N LEU A 283 3.98 1.76 -14.32
CA LEU A 283 4.52 0.76 -15.25
C LEU A 283 4.76 1.42 -16.62
N PRO A 284 5.78 0.97 -17.39
CA PRO A 284 5.93 1.40 -18.77
C PRO A 284 4.75 0.91 -19.61
N THR A 285 4.39 1.64 -20.67
CA THR A 285 3.54 1.08 -21.71
C THR A 285 4.31 0.00 -22.47
N GLU A 286 3.60 -0.89 -23.15
CA GLU A 286 4.24 -1.93 -23.96
C GLU A 286 5.16 -1.34 -25.04
N ALA A 287 4.72 -0.25 -25.67
CA ALA A 287 5.51 0.46 -26.68
C ALA A 287 6.75 1.14 -26.08
N GLU A 288 6.63 1.76 -24.90
CA GLU A 288 7.78 2.34 -24.19
C GLU A 288 8.79 1.25 -23.83
N TRP A 289 8.29 0.10 -23.36
CA TRP A 289 9.15 -1.03 -23.01
C TRP A 289 9.93 -1.55 -24.22
N GLU A 290 9.25 -1.81 -25.36
CA GLU A 290 9.91 -2.33 -26.58
C GLU A 290 10.90 -1.31 -27.16
N PHE A 291 10.54 -0.03 -27.24
CA PHE A 291 11.43 1.04 -27.66
C PHE A 291 12.70 1.10 -26.81
N ALA A 292 12.53 1.03 -25.50
CA ALA A 292 13.62 1.06 -24.53
C ALA A 292 14.49 -0.21 -24.64
N ALA A 293 13.87 -1.40 -24.79
CA ALA A 293 14.58 -2.66 -24.94
C ALA A 293 15.45 -2.70 -26.21
N ARG A 294 14.92 -2.21 -27.32
CA ARG A 294 15.67 -2.13 -28.58
C ARG A 294 16.90 -1.22 -28.50
N GLY A 295 16.89 -0.22 -27.62
CA GLY A 295 18.04 0.68 -27.45
C GLY A 295 18.47 1.41 -28.72
N GLY A 296 17.54 1.65 -29.68
CA GLY A 296 17.80 2.28 -30.97
C GLY A 296 18.15 1.30 -32.10
N THR A 297 18.19 -0.03 -31.85
CA THR A 297 18.39 -1.05 -32.88
C THR A 297 17.06 -1.55 -33.43
N GLN A 298 17.12 -2.22 -34.59
CA GLN A 298 15.98 -2.94 -35.19
C GLN A 298 16.19 -4.46 -35.14
N GLU A 299 17.30 -4.93 -34.55
CA GLU A 299 17.63 -6.33 -34.37
C GLU A 299 16.66 -7.06 -33.47
N GLU A 300 16.65 -8.39 -33.50
CA GLU A 300 15.80 -9.20 -32.60
C GLU A 300 16.18 -9.01 -31.12
N TYR A 301 17.48 -8.91 -30.84
CA TYR A 301 18.07 -8.59 -29.55
C TYR A 301 18.92 -7.33 -29.68
N TYR A 302 19.00 -6.50 -28.64
CA TYR A 302 19.80 -5.27 -28.70
C TYR A 302 21.30 -5.50 -28.90
N TRP A 303 21.79 -6.71 -28.61
CA TRP A 303 23.20 -7.13 -28.86
C TRP A 303 23.43 -7.79 -30.22
N GLY A 304 22.44 -7.95 -31.07
CA GLY A 304 22.49 -8.66 -32.36
C GLY A 304 21.81 -10.02 -32.29
N GLN A 305 22.33 -11.02 -33.03
CA GLN A 305 21.64 -12.31 -33.18
C GLN A 305 22.28 -13.46 -32.39
N SER A 306 23.54 -13.32 -31.96
CA SER A 306 24.28 -14.40 -31.32
C SER A 306 24.12 -14.36 -29.80
N MET A 307 23.78 -15.51 -29.22
CA MET A 307 23.73 -15.73 -27.77
C MET A 307 24.92 -16.57 -27.35
N THR A 308 25.71 -16.10 -26.40
CA THR A 308 26.88 -16.81 -25.85
C THR A 308 26.67 -17.21 -24.37
N GLY A 309 25.58 -16.79 -23.74
CA GLY A 309 25.31 -16.96 -22.31
C GLY A 309 25.85 -15.81 -21.44
N LYS A 310 26.42 -14.77 -22.04
CA LYS A 310 26.96 -13.60 -21.33
C LYS A 310 26.11 -12.36 -21.48
N GLU A 311 25.07 -12.43 -22.27
CA GLU A 311 24.22 -11.29 -22.64
C GLU A 311 23.03 -11.15 -21.73
N ALA A 312 22.50 -12.28 -21.22
CA ALA A 312 21.26 -12.30 -20.42
C ALA A 312 21.16 -13.59 -19.59
N ASN A 313 20.31 -13.56 -18.55
CA ASN A 313 19.95 -14.75 -17.77
C ASN A 313 18.69 -15.40 -18.39
N PHE A 314 18.80 -16.68 -18.74
CA PHE A 314 17.77 -17.48 -19.41
C PHE A 314 17.79 -18.94 -18.93
N CYS A 315 16.89 -19.79 -19.43
CA CYS A 315 16.87 -21.21 -19.12
C CYS A 315 18.05 -21.94 -19.84
N ASP A 316 19.21 -21.84 -19.22
CA ASP A 316 20.50 -22.38 -19.68
C ASP A 316 20.69 -23.87 -19.33
N SER A 317 21.91 -24.40 -19.46
CA SER A 317 22.23 -25.80 -19.16
C SER A 317 21.95 -26.21 -17.69
N THR A 318 21.87 -25.26 -16.75
CA THR A 318 21.57 -25.48 -15.32
C THR A 318 20.07 -25.51 -15.02
N CYS A 319 19.26 -25.02 -15.94
CA CYS A 319 17.80 -25.00 -15.84
C CYS A 319 17.22 -26.41 -15.92
N VAL A 320 16.19 -26.68 -15.10
CA VAL A 320 15.56 -28.01 -15.03
C VAL A 320 14.33 -28.17 -15.94
N LEU A 321 13.97 -27.11 -16.68
CA LEU A 321 12.79 -27.09 -17.53
C LEU A 321 13.10 -27.65 -18.94
N ASN A 322 12.07 -28.09 -19.65
CA ASN A 322 12.20 -28.63 -21.02
C ASN A 322 12.65 -27.58 -22.06
N THR A 323 12.56 -26.30 -21.70
CA THR A 323 12.95 -25.15 -22.52
C THR A 323 14.44 -24.83 -22.45
N ARG A 324 15.21 -25.59 -21.65
CA ARG A 324 16.64 -25.36 -21.43
C ARG A 324 17.47 -25.43 -22.71
N ASP A 325 18.46 -24.57 -22.80
CA ASP A 325 19.55 -24.74 -23.75
C ASP A 325 20.69 -25.53 -23.07
N PRO A 326 20.99 -26.76 -23.54
CA PRO A 326 22.02 -27.60 -22.90
C PRO A 326 23.45 -27.17 -23.21
N ASN A 327 23.65 -26.28 -24.18
CA ASN A 327 24.95 -25.91 -24.71
C ASN A 327 25.49 -24.59 -24.17
N LEU A 328 24.63 -23.79 -23.60
CA LEU A 328 24.97 -22.47 -23.05
C LEU A 328 24.85 -22.45 -21.54
N THR A 329 25.60 -21.55 -20.91
CA THR A 329 25.46 -21.26 -19.49
C THR A 329 25.63 -19.77 -19.24
N ASP A 330 24.74 -19.19 -18.44
CA ASP A 330 24.79 -17.79 -18.00
C ASP A 330 25.38 -17.66 -16.58
N GLY A 331 25.55 -18.79 -15.89
CA GLY A 331 26.12 -18.84 -14.54
C GLY A 331 25.12 -18.77 -13.39
N PHE A 332 23.82 -18.69 -13.68
CA PHE A 332 22.77 -18.62 -12.67
C PHE A 332 21.72 -19.71 -12.88
N LYS A 333 21.31 -20.34 -11.81
CA LYS A 333 20.27 -21.38 -11.82
C LYS A 333 18.85 -20.81 -11.88
N ASN A 334 18.68 -19.64 -11.26
CA ASN A 334 17.41 -18.91 -11.16
C ASN A 334 17.71 -17.44 -11.46
N SER A 335 16.91 -16.49 -10.96
CA SER A 335 17.19 -15.07 -11.15
C SER A 335 18.58 -14.67 -10.64
N ALA A 336 19.25 -13.80 -11.38
CA ALA A 336 20.54 -13.18 -11.04
C ALA A 336 20.32 -11.87 -10.27
N PRO A 337 21.28 -11.40 -9.45
CA PRO A 337 21.26 -10.03 -8.96
C PRO A 337 21.13 -9.05 -10.12
N VAL A 338 20.26 -8.03 -9.96
CA VAL A 338 20.06 -7.06 -11.05
C VAL A 338 21.36 -6.37 -11.43
N GLY A 339 21.57 -6.14 -12.71
CA GLY A 339 22.80 -5.56 -13.25
C GLY A 339 23.94 -6.56 -13.45
N SER A 340 23.64 -7.87 -13.43
CA SER A 340 24.65 -8.92 -13.64
C SER A 340 25.11 -9.04 -15.10
N PHE A 341 24.33 -8.55 -16.05
CA PHE A 341 24.62 -8.62 -17.49
C PHE A 341 24.84 -7.23 -18.09
N PRO A 342 25.51 -7.14 -19.27
CA PRO A 342 25.76 -5.85 -19.90
C PRO A 342 24.48 -5.07 -20.20
N PRO A 343 24.48 -3.74 -20.03
CA PRO A 343 23.31 -2.91 -20.34
C PRO A 343 23.11 -2.79 -21.87
N ASN A 344 21.89 -2.47 -22.27
CA ASN A 344 21.61 -2.09 -23.63
C ASN A 344 22.15 -0.68 -23.96
N PRO A 345 22.10 -0.22 -25.24
CA PRO A 345 22.61 1.09 -25.62
C PRO A 345 22.01 2.28 -24.89
N PHE A 346 20.80 2.17 -24.31
CA PHE A 346 20.21 3.20 -23.46
C PHE A 346 20.66 3.12 -21.99
N GLY A 347 21.48 2.13 -21.62
CA GLY A 347 21.98 1.96 -20.26
C GLY A 347 21.03 1.19 -19.35
N LEU A 348 20.05 0.47 -19.89
CA LEU A 348 19.13 -0.38 -19.14
C LEU A 348 19.72 -1.79 -19.00
N TYR A 349 19.77 -2.29 -17.77
CA TYR A 349 20.26 -3.63 -17.44
C TYR A 349 19.10 -4.63 -17.41
N ASP A 350 19.41 -5.88 -17.73
CA ASP A 350 18.50 -7.02 -17.62
C ASP A 350 17.16 -6.80 -18.35
N ILE A 351 17.15 -5.94 -19.40
CA ILE A 351 15.95 -5.66 -20.21
C ILE A 351 15.57 -6.85 -21.12
N ALA A 352 16.43 -7.83 -21.19
CA ALA A 352 16.20 -9.13 -21.81
C ALA A 352 16.68 -10.21 -20.83
N GLY A 353 15.83 -11.14 -20.46
CA GLY A 353 16.11 -12.18 -19.49
C GLY A 353 15.89 -11.77 -18.04
N ASN A 354 16.46 -12.53 -17.13
CA ASN A 354 16.33 -12.43 -15.68
C ASN A 354 14.90 -12.62 -15.19
N VAL A 355 14.04 -11.61 -15.17
CA VAL A 355 12.60 -11.79 -14.99
C VAL A 355 11.81 -11.13 -16.11
N SER A 356 10.71 -11.78 -16.52
CA SER A 356 9.75 -11.14 -17.41
C SER A 356 9.12 -9.94 -16.71
N GLU A 357 8.79 -8.87 -17.43
CA GLU A 357 8.40 -7.60 -16.85
C GLU A 357 6.97 -7.22 -17.20
N TRP A 358 6.12 -7.02 -16.19
CA TRP A 358 4.80 -6.47 -16.37
C TRP A 358 4.85 -5.08 -16.98
N VAL A 359 4.00 -4.84 -17.99
CA VAL A 359 3.76 -3.52 -18.57
C VAL A 359 2.34 -3.05 -18.28
N GLN A 360 2.03 -1.81 -18.62
CA GLN A 360 0.73 -1.19 -18.31
C GLN A 360 -0.41 -1.81 -19.11
N ASP A 361 -0.15 -2.28 -20.32
CA ASP A 361 -1.12 -2.55 -21.36
C ASP A 361 -1.94 -3.83 -21.08
N TRP A 362 -3.18 -3.80 -21.51
CA TRP A 362 -4.00 -5.00 -21.66
C TRP A 362 -3.60 -5.76 -22.92
N MET A 363 -3.70 -7.08 -22.89
CA MET A 363 -3.57 -7.90 -24.08
C MET A 363 -4.90 -7.86 -24.85
N ALA A 364 -4.87 -7.43 -26.12
CA ALA A 364 -6.01 -7.62 -27.00
C ALA A 364 -6.19 -9.11 -27.29
N ILE A 365 -7.42 -9.61 -27.16
CA ILE A 365 -7.75 -11.01 -27.49
C ILE A 365 -7.81 -11.19 -29.01
N ASP A 366 -8.13 -10.12 -29.74
CA ASP A 366 -8.12 -10.11 -31.17
C ASP A 366 -6.81 -9.49 -31.68
N GLU A 367 -6.23 -10.15 -32.69
CA GLU A 367 -4.90 -9.89 -33.25
C GLU A 367 -4.79 -8.52 -33.96
N ASN A 368 -5.89 -7.75 -33.99
CA ASN A 368 -6.00 -6.51 -34.75
C ASN A 368 -5.55 -5.25 -33.99
N TYR A 369 -5.11 -5.36 -32.71
CA TYR A 369 -4.73 -4.13 -31.99
C TYR A 369 -3.59 -3.38 -32.66
N TYR A 370 -2.53 -4.07 -33.11
CA TYR A 370 -1.41 -3.42 -33.78
C TYR A 370 -1.80 -2.73 -35.08
N VAL A 371 -2.82 -3.24 -35.77
CA VAL A 371 -3.40 -2.58 -36.98
C VAL A 371 -4.07 -1.24 -36.61
N MET A 372 -4.64 -1.13 -35.41
CA MET A 372 -5.37 0.04 -34.95
C MET A 372 -4.60 0.89 -33.95
N SER A 373 -3.37 0.48 -33.60
CA SER A 373 -2.54 1.17 -32.63
C SER A 373 -2.28 2.61 -33.06
N PRO A 374 -2.50 3.61 -32.19
CA PRO A 374 -2.10 4.98 -32.49
C PRO A 374 -0.61 5.05 -32.77
N GLU A 375 -0.21 5.82 -33.79
CA GLU A 375 1.21 6.04 -34.07
C GLU A 375 1.92 6.77 -32.91
N LYS A 376 1.22 7.69 -32.24
CA LYS A 376 1.83 8.50 -31.17
C LYS A 376 1.42 8.03 -29.79
N ASP A 377 2.40 7.75 -28.93
CA ASP A 377 2.27 7.41 -27.51
C ASP A 377 1.15 6.36 -27.23
N PRO A 378 1.15 5.19 -27.91
CA PRO A 378 0.12 4.17 -27.69
C PRO A 378 0.15 3.64 -26.27
N ARG A 379 -1.03 3.34 -25.72
CA ARG A 379 -1.21 2.86 -24.34
C ARG A 379 -1.93 1.52 -24.25
N GLY A 380 -1.91 0.77 -25.33
CA GLY A 380 -2.63 -0.48 -25.42
C GLY A 380 -4.15 -0.33 -25.57
N PRO A 381 -4.86 -1.43 -25.74
CA PRO A 381 -6.31 -1.44 -25.81
C PRO A 381 -6.92 -0.99 -24.48
N ARG A 382 -8.04 -0.27 -24.55
CA ARG A 382 -8.83 0.07 -23.36
C ARG A 382 -9.75 -1.12 -23.04
N SER A 383 -9.79 -1.56 -21.80
CA SER A 383 -10.65 -2.67 -21.34
C SER A 383 -12.15 -2.48 -21.69
N GLU A 384 -12.56 -1.23 -21.87
CA GLU A 384 -13.96 -0.85 -22.16
C GLU A 384 -14.33 -0.90 -23.64
N LEU A 385 -13.37 -1.00 -24.58
CA LEU A 385 -13.60 -0.87 -26.01
C LEU A 385 -13.66 -2.18 -26.78
N TYR A 386 -13.30 -3.30 -26.17
CA TYR A 386 -13.38 -4.61 -26.81
C TYR A 386 -14.61 -5.42 -26.36
N ALA A 387 -15.75 -4.75 -26.38
CA ALA A 387 -16.99 -5.47 -26.65
C ALA A 387 -16.88 -5.98 -28.09
N CYS A 388 -16.90 -7.27 -28.28
CA CYS A 388 -16.94 -7.88 -29.63
C CYS A 388 -17.80 -7.09 -30.59
N SER A 389 -17.26 -6.67 -31.73
CA SER A 389 -18.01 -6.14 -32.84
C SER A 389 -18.07 -7.17 -33.97
N GLY A 390 -19.10 -8.01 -34.00
CA GLY A 390 -19.30 -8.96 -35.09
C GLY A 390 -20.50 -9.88 -34.86
N ALA A 391 -21.08 -10.41 -35.92
CA ALA A 391 -22.32 -11.19 -35.90
C ALA A 391 -22.30 -12.48 -35.08
N ASN A 392 -21.12 -12.89 -34.56
CA ASN A 392 -20.94 -14.14 -33.79
C ASN A 392 -20.50 -13.88 -32.33
N CYS A 393 -20.52 -12.65 -31.85
CA CYS A 393 -20.17 -12.33 -30.49
C CYS A 393 -21.37 -12.43 -29.54
N VAL A 394 -21.31 -13.36 -28.63
CA VAL A 394 -22.29 -13.51 -27.53
C VAL A 394 -21.63 -13.05 -26.24
N GLY A 395 -21.89 -11.78 -25.85
CA GLY A 395 -21.51 -11.24 -24.54
C GLY A 395 -20.26 -10.33 -24.53
N SER A 396 -20.14 -9.49 -23.51
CA SER A 396 -18.96 -8.67 -23.23
C SER A 396 -17.84 -9.58 -22.70
N ILE A 397 -16.75 -9.72 -23.45
CA ILE A 397 -15.55 -10.41 -22.94
C ILE A 397 -14.79 -9.43 -22.05
N SER A 398 -14.74 -9.71 -20.77
CA SER A 398 -13.91 -8.96 -19.84
C SER A 398 -12.44 -9.28 -20.13
N ILE A 399 -11.66 -8.29 -20.60
CA ILE A 399 -10.22 -8.45 -20.80
C ILE A 399 -9.56 -8.52 -19.43
N THR A 400 -9.00 -9.67 -19.08
CA THR A 400 -8.37 -9.93 -17.78
C THR A 400 -6.87 -10.19 -17.87
N TYR A 401 -6.29 -10.11 -19.08
CA TYR A 401 -4.90 -10.41 -19.34
C TYR A 401 -4.08 -9.13 -19.53
N LYS A 402 -2.97 -9.06 -18.81
CA LYS A 402 -1.97 -8.01 -18.91
C LYS A 402 -0.74 -8.52 -19.66
N VAL A 403 -0.12 -7.63 -20.43
CA VAL A 403 1.10 -7.95 -21.16
C VAL A 403 2.30 -7.94 -20.21
N TYR A 404 3.25 -8.86 -20.45
CA TYR A 404 4.59 -8.84 -19.92
C TYR A 404 5.63 -9.15 -21.00
N ARG A 405 6.85 -8.71 -20.82
CA ARG A 405 7.89 -8.64 -21.84
C ARG A 405 9.24 -9.13 -21.32
N GLY A 406 10.22 -9.33 -22.21
CA GLY A 406 11.62 -9.52 -21.90
C GLY A 406 12.09 -10.96 -21.72
N GLY A 407 11.18 -11.90 -21.46
CA GLY A 407 11.56 -13.26 -21.07
C GLY A 407 12.19 -13.32 -19.68
N GLY A 408 12.42 -14.50 -19.13
CA GLY A 408 12.97 -14.67 -17.80
C GLY A 408 13.90 -15.90 -17.72
N TRP A 409 14.58 -16.04 -16.58
CA TRP A 409 15.54 -17.12 -16.27
C TRP A 409 14.98 -18.53 -16.53
N ASN A 410 13.66 -18.70 -16.49
CA ASN A 410 12.93 -19.95 -16.69
C ASN A 410 12.43 -20.15 -18.14
N GLN A 411 12.83 -19.30 -19.08
CA GLN A 411 12.38 -19.33 -20.48
C GLN A 411 13.56 -19.49 -21.44
N ALA A 412 13.29 -20.08 -22.62
CA ALA A 412 14.27 -20.17 -23.67
C ALA A 412 14.71 -18.76 -24.16
N PHE A 413 15.97 -18.60 -24.55
CA PHE A 413 16.49 -17.30 -24.96
C PHE A 413 15.71 -16.68 -26.13
N SER A 414 15.07 -17.49 -27.00
CA SER A 414 14.20 -17.01 -28.09
C SER A 414 13.03 -16.15 -27.59
N LYS A 415 12.66 -16.23 -26.28
CA LYS A 415 11.62 -15.42 -25.67
C LYS A 415 12.10 -14.06 -25.15
N MET A 416 13.41 -13.77 -25.28
CA MET A 416 14.03 -12.51 -24.91
C MET A 416 14.13 -11.50 -26.06
N ARG A 417 13.61 -11.84 -27.25
CA ARG A 417 13.57 -10.92 -28.39
C ARG A 417 12.81 -9.64 -27.97
N SER A 418 13.32 -8.49 -28.40
CA SER A 418 12.71 -7.19 -28.05
C SER A 418 11.22 -7.10 -28.41
N ALA A 419 10.80 -7.77 -29.50
CA ALA A 419 9.40 -7.81 -29.93
C ALA A 419 8.56 -8.89 -29.23
N ASN A 420 9.17 -9.91 -28.59
CA ASN A 420 8.41 -10.99 -27.98
C ASN A 420 7.49 -10.47 -26.88
N ARG A 421 6.26 -10.90 -26.92
CA ARG A 421 5.22 -10.51 -25.97
C ARG A 421 4.50 -11.72 -25.42
N LYS A 422 4.03 -11.59 -24.20
CA LYS A 422 3.24 -12.59 -23.50
C LYS A 422 2.17 -11.91 -22.67
N ALA A 423 1.17 -12.67 -22.27
CA ALA A 423 0.13 -12.14 -21.40
C ALA A 423 -0.31 -13.18 -20.38
N ALA A 424 -0.69 -12.69 -19.22
CA ALA A 424 -1.28 -13.50 -18.17
C ALA A 424 -2.40 -12.73 -17.44
N HIS A 425 -3.23 -13.47 -16.71
CA HIS A 425 -4.25 -12.87 -15.87
C HIS A 425 -3.59 -11.89 -14.89
N PHE A 426 -4.15 -10.69 -14.73
CA PHE A 426 -3.53 -9.60 -13.95
C PHE A 426 -3.28 -9.93 -12.47
N GLN A 427 -3.93 -10.95 -11.92
CA GLN A 427 -3.71 -11.45 -10.56
C GLN A 427 -2.74 -12.63 -10.49
N LEU A 428 -2.30 -13.15 -11.64
CA LEU A 428 -1.37 -14.27 -11.67
C LEU A 428 -0.04 -13.87 -11.03
N LYS A 429 0.56 -14.82 -10.34
CA LYS A 429 1.85 -14.70 -9.68
C LYS A 429 2.71 -15.88 -10.12
N GLU A 430 3.50 -15.66 -11.14
CA GLU A 430 4.44 -16.66 -11.68
C GLU A 430 5.86 -16.36 -11.23
N ASP A 431 6.61 -17.40 -10.90
CA ASP A 431 8.03 -17.29 -10.71
C ASP A 431 8.70 -16.83 -12.03
N GLY A 432 9.71 -15.98 -11.92
CA GLY A 432 10.34 -15.37 -13.09
C GLY A 432 9.54 -14.23 -13.74
N THR A 433 8.46 -13.73 -13.09
CA THR A 433 7.74 -12.53 -13.55
C THR A 433 7.82 -11.42 -12.50
N GLY A 434 8.51 -10.34 -12.85
CA GLY A 434 8.73 -9.13 -12.08
C GLY A 434 8.30 -7.87 -12.84
N PHE A 435 9.02 -6.77 -12.68
CA PHE A 435 8.74 -5.50 -13.36
C PHE A 435 9.84 -4.47 -13.14
N ARG A 436 9.82 -3.42 -13.98
CA ARG A 436 10.49 -2.13 -13.73
C ARG A 436 9.51 -0.97 -13.83
N CYS A 437 9.83 0.18 -13.24
CA CYS A 437 8.98 1.35 -13.30
C CYS A 437 9.42 2.32 -14.41
N ALA A 438 8.48 3.12 -14.88
CA ALA A 438 8.70 4.25 -15.77
C ALA A 438 8.13 5.53 -15.17
N GLY A 439 8.56 6.67 -15.68
CA GLY A 439 8.06 7.98 -15.29
C GLY A 439 8.03 8.93 -16.48
N ASP A 440 7.15 9.91 -16.43
CA ASP A 440 7.10 10.94 -17.46
C ASP A 440 8.30 11.88 -17.27
N GLN A 441 8.88 12.39 -18.35
CA GLN A 441 9.81 13.51 -18.22
C GLN A 441 8.98 14.76 -17.86
N SER A 442 9.38 15.43 -16.77
CA SER A 442 8.81 16.77 -16.50
C SER A 442 9.13 17.67 -17.70
N PRO A 443 8.15 18.46 -18.16
CA PRO A 443 8.36 19.38 -19.26
C PRO A 443 9.47 20.38 -18.99
#